data_a537f1e51198c1b4e7d0cad9cd1158d2
#
_entry.id   a537f1e51198c1b4e7d0cad9cd1158d2
#
_cell.length_a   1.000
_cell.length_b   1.000
_cell.length_c   1.000
_cell.angle_alpha   90.00
_cell.angle_beta   90.00
_cell.angle_gamma   90.00
#
_symmetry.space_group_name_H-M   'P 1'
#
loop_
_entity.id
_entity.type
_entity.pdbx_description
1 polymer ?
#
loop_
_entity_poly.entity_id
_entity_poly.type
_entity_poly.pdbx_seq_one_letter_code
_entity_poly.pdbx_strand_id
1 'polypeptide(L)'
;VPFNDVGESTIESNKEKYHYSYSDIIDLLNKNKKITNIDETISIFFDMFIIDAFIGNFDRHGANWGFLKRNNKYIIAPVFDNGSCLFPNLTNEDEMIFILNNQDELNKRIFKFPTSQIKLNGRKSSYFEIISSLRYKECNEALTRIFPRINMNDIFNLIDNIELISQIHKQFY
;
A
#
# COMPACT_ATOMS: atom_id res chain seq x y z
N VAL A 1 16.55 6.30 3.89
CA VAL A 1 16.69 6.73 2.48
C VAL A 1 15.43 6.29 1.75
N PRO A 2 14.62 7.20 1.21
CA PRO A 2 13.45 6.87 0.42
C PRO A 2 13.79 5.97 -0.79
N PHE A 3 12.82 5.16 -1.22
CA PHE A 3 12.99 4.32 -2.40
C PHE A 3 13.32 5.15 -3.66
N ASN A 4 12.69 6.31 -3.82
CA ASN A 4 12.96 7.22 -4.94
C ASN A 4 14.46 7.58 -5.06
N ASP A 5 15.11 7.90 -3.93
CA ASP A 5 16.53 8.30 -3.94
C ASP A 5 17.46 7.11 -4.27
N VAL A 6 17.03 5.90 -3.92
CA VAL A 6 17.75 4.67 -4.29
C VAL A 6 17.55 4.37 -5.77
N GLY A 7 16.37 4.66 -6.30
CA GLY A 7 16.01 4.48 -7.71
C GLY A 7 16.69 5.47 -8.64
N GLU A 8 16.75 6.75 -8.27
CA GLU A 8 17.38 7.80 -9.09
C GLU A 8 18.86 7.53 -9.40
N SER A 9 19.55 6.82 -8.50
CA SER A 9 20.94 6.39 -8.75
C SER A 9 21.07 5.28 -9.79
N THR A 10 19.95 4.71 -10.24
CA THR A 10 19.91 3.53 -11.11
C THR A 10 19.20 3.78 -12.45
N ILE A 11 18.36 4.81 -12.54
CA ILE A 11 17.58 5.17 -13.73
C ILE A 11 17.84 6.65 -14.05
N GLU A 12 18.26 6.96 -15.27
CA GLU A 12 18.40 8.34 -15.75
C GLU A 12 17.11 9.14 -15.51
N SER A 13 17.28 10.28 -14.85
CA SER A 13 16.24 11.10 -14.25
C SER A 13 15.21 11.63 -15.25
N ASN A 14 13.94 11.30 -15.00
CA ASN A 14 12.80 12.10 -15.43
C ASN A 14 11.91 12.41 -14.23
N LYS A 15 11.76 13.69 -13.90
CA LYS A 15 11.08 14.22 -12.70
C LYS A 15 9.58 13.90 -12.55
N GLU A 16 8.99 13.11 -13.44
CA GLU A 16 7.59 12.68 -13.39
C GLU A 16 7.39 11.30 -12.70
N LYS A 17 8.42 10.73 -12.09
CA LYS A 17 8.47 9.31 -11.69
C LYS A 17 8.17 9.06 -10.20
N TYR A 18 7.09 9.56 -9.67
CA TYR A 18 6.57 9.07 -8.40
C TYR A 18 5.74 7.78 -8.55
N HIS A 19 5.48 7.32 -9.78
CA HIS A 19 4.62 6.18 -10.09
C HIS A 19 5.39 5.11 -10.86
N TYR A 20 5.74 4.06 -10.19
CA TYR A 20 6.43 2.92 -10.77
C TYR A 20 5.43 1.85 -11.25
N SER A 21 5.72 1.20 -12.39
CA SER A 21 5.05 -0.05 -12.73
C SER A 21 5.60 -1.19 -11.86
N TYR A 22 4.89 -2.32 -11.84
CA TYR A 22 5.38 -3.53 -11.17
C TYR A 22 6.78 -3.92 -11.67
N SER A 23 6.98 -3.95 -13.01
CA SER A 23 8.28 -4.28 -13.60
C SER A 23 9.38 -3.30 -13.23
N ASP A 24 9.07 -1.99 -13.16
CA ASP A 24 10.05 -0.98 -12.76
C ASP A 24 10.56 -1.22 -11.34
N ILE A 25 9.67 -1.57 -10.41
CA ILE A 25 10.04 -1.86 -9.01
C ILE A 25 10.93 -3.09 -8.96
N ILE A 26 10.53 -4.19 -9.57
CA ILE A 26 11.30 -5.44 -9.58
C ILE A 26 12.67 -5.24 -10.25
N ASP A 27 12.69 -4.58 -11.39
CA ASP A 27 13.93 -4.30 -12.13
C ASP A 27 14.89 -3.41 -11.32
N LEU A 28 14.36 -2.38 -10.67
CA LEU A 28 15.15 -1.45 -9.87
C LEU A 28 15.75 -2.15 -8.66
N LEU A 29 14.96 -2.96 -7.96
CA LEU A 29 15.44 -3.73 -6.81
C LEU A 29 16.51 -4.74 -7.24
N ASN A 30 16.33 -5.45 -8.35
CA ASN A 30 17.29 -6.43 -8.86
C ASN A 30 18.60 -5.79 -9.37
N LYS A 31 18.54 -4.60 -9.94
CA LYS A 31 19.72 -3.90 -10.51
C LYS A 31 20.56 -3.16 -9.46
N ASN A 32 20.02 -2.89 -8.28
CA ASN A 32 20.71 -2.12 -7.26
C ASN A 32 21.68 -2.99 -6.44
N LYS A 33 22.98 -2.88 -6.74
CA LYS A 33 24.06 -3.65 -6.10
C LYS A 33 24.29 -3.32 -4.60
N LYS A 34 23.65 -2.31 -4.06
CA LYS A 34 23.79 -1.88 -2.66
C LYS A 34 22.71 -2.48 -1.75
N ILE A 35 21.63 -3.02 -2.30
CA ILE A 35 20.60 -3.72 -1.54
C ILE A 35 21.15 -5.09 -1.11
N THR A 36 21.09 -5.36 0.19
CA THR A 36 21.74 -6.54 0.77
C THR A 36 20.96 -7.83 0.59
N ASN A 37 19.64 -7.76 0.62
CA ASN A 37 18.75 -8.89 0.45
C ASN A 37 17.57 -8.49 -0.43
N ILE A 38 17.68 -8.79 -1.71
CA ILE A 38 16.70 -8.41 -2.72
C ILE A 38 15.40 -9.17 -2.51
N ASP A 39 15.46 -10.48 -2.31
CA ASP A 39 14.28 -11.33 -2.15
C ASP A 39 13.47 -10.94 -0.91
N GLU A 40 14.13 -10.67 0.21
CA GLU A 40 13.50 -10.18 1.43
C GLU A 40 12.87 -8.80 1.20
N THR A 41 13.57 -7.90 0.50
CA THR A 41 13.07 -6.55 0.18
C THR A 41 11.80 -6.64 -0.66
N ILE A 42 11.79 -7.48 -1.68
CA ILE A 42 10.61 -7.71 -2.54
C ILE A 42 9.47 -8.31 -1.71
N SER A 43 9.77 -9.30 -0.88
CA SER A 43 8.77 -9.94 -0.01
C SER A 43 8.11 -8.94 0.94
N ILE A 44 8.90 -8.14 1.66
CA ILE A 44 8.38 -7.12 2.58
C ILE A 44 7.62 -6.02 1.84
N PHE A 45 8.08 -5.61 0.66
CA PHE A 45 7.36 -4.63 -0.16
C PHE A 45 5.95 -5.11 -0.52
N PHE A 46 5.80 -6.37 -0.96
CA PHE A 46 4.48 -6.89 -1.30
C PHE A 46 3.63 -7.24 -0.07
N ASP A 47 4.24 -7.61 1.05
CA ASP A 47 3.51 -7.72 2.33
C ASP A 47 2.92 -6.36 2.74
N MET A 48 3.70 -5.28 2.64
CA MET A 48 3.23 -3.90 2.83
C MET A 48 2.12 -3.54 1.83
N PHE A 49 2.26 -3.92 0.56
CA PHE A 49 1.26 -3.67 -0.47
C PHE A 49 -0.10 -4.33 -0.15
N ILE A 50 -0.10 -5.56 0.36
CA ILE A 50 -1.35 -6.25 0.78
C ILE A 50 -1.96 -5.57 2.00
N ILE A 51 -1.14 -5.14 2.96
CA ILE A 51 -1.63 -4.39 4.12
C ILE A 51 -2.18 -3.03 3.69
N ASP A 52 -1.49 -2.29 2.82
CA ASP A 52 -1.97 -1.02 2.27
C ASP A 52 -3.32 -1.18 1.54
N ALA A 53 -3.51 -2.29 0.82
CA ALA A 53 -4.79 -2.61 0.19
C ALA A 53 -5.90 -2.81 1.23
N PHE A 54 -5.60 -3.50 2.33
CA PHE A 54 -6.56 -3.79 3.38
C PHE A 54 -6.96 -2.54 4.17
N ILE A 55 -6.00 -1.68 4.52
CA ILE A 55 -6.26 -0.44 5.28
C ILE A 55 -6.57 0.77 4.40
N GLY A 56 -6.62 0.59 3.09
CA GLY A 56 -6.98 1.62 2.13
C GLY A 56 -5.96 2.75 1.98
N ASN A 57 -4.66 2.46 2.06
CA ASN A 57 -3.62 3.46 1.85
C ASN A 57 -3.53 3.85 0.37
N PHE A 58 -3.85 5.10 0.04
CA PHE A 58 -3.82 5.58 -1.34
C PHE A 58 -2.52 6.31 -1.72
N ASP A 59 -1.58 6.47 -0.79
CA ASP A 59 -0.40 7.33 -0.99
C ASP A 59 0.96 6.62 -0.75
N ARG A 60 1.05 5.31 -0.94
CA ARG A 60 2.31 4.55 -0.84
C ARG A 60 3.21 4.79 -2.06
N HIS A 61 3.58 6.04 -2.33
CA HIS A 61 4.55 6.37 -3.36
C HIS A 61 6.00 6.12 -2.88
N GLY A 62 6.97 6.21 -3.79
CA GLY A 62 8.35 5.83 -3.50
C GLY A 62 9.09 6.70 -2.47
N ALA A 63 8.50 7.80 -1.96
CA ALA A 63 9.03 8.53 -0.82
C ALA A 63 8.49 8.03 0.52
N ASN A 64 7.39 7.25 0.53
CA ASN A 64 6.69 6.79 1.72
C ASN A 64 7.08 5.36 2.13
N TRP A 65 8.15 4.85 1.57
CA TRP A 65 8.86 3.64 1.98
C TRP A 65 10.33 3.72 1.55
N GLY A 66 11.18 2.82 2.02
CA GLY A 66 12.59 2.88 1.65
C GLY A 66 13.50 2.02 2.52
N PHE A 67 14.72 2.52 2.74
CA PHE A 67 15.82 1.75 3.27
C PHE A 67 16.54 2.45 4.43
N LEU A 68 17.05 1.64 5.33
CA LEU A 68 18.12 2.05 6.26
C LEU A 68 19.47 1.87 5.57
N LYS A 69 20.30 2.91 5.59
CA LYS A 69 21.65 2.87 5.04
C LYS A 69 22.66 2.57 6.15
N ARG A 70 23.37 1.46 6.04
CA ARG A 70 24.47 1.09 6.94
C ARG A 70 25.69 0.64 6.14
N ASN A 71 26.87 1.20 6.43
CA ASN A 71 28.13 0.82 5.75
C ASN A 71 28.01 0.79 4.22
N ASN A 72 27.37 1.80 3.64
CA ASN A 72 27.09 1.92 2.20
C ASN A 72 26.23 0.79 1.59
N LYS A 73 25.49 0.06 2.44
CA LYS A 73 24.50 -0.96 2.05
C LYS A 73 23.11 -0.52 2.46
N TYR A 74 22.09 -1.01 1.76
CA TYR A 74 20.68 -0.74 2.01
C TYR A 74 19.98 -1.99 2.53
N ILE A 75 19.23 -1.83 3.63
CA ILE A 75 18.36 -2.84 4.23
C ILE A 75 16.96 -2.22 4.23
N ILE A 76 15.92 -2.98 3.88
CA ILE A 76 14.54 -2.46 3.93
C ILE A 76 14.24 -1.85 5.29
N ALA A 77 13.66 -0.64 5.30
CA ALA A 77 13.27 0.04 6.53
C ALA A 77 11.94 -0.55 7.05
N PRO A 78 11.65 -0.42 8.36
CA PRO A 78 10.30 -0.62 8.86
C PRO A 78 9.30 0.25 8.10
N VAL A 79 8.06 -0.24 7.95
CA VAL A 79 6.99 0.50 7.28
C VAL A 79 6.71 1.81 8.03
N PHE A 80 6.59 2.91 7.29
CA PHE A 80 6.29 4.24 7.80
C PHE A 80 5.28 4.94 6.89
N ASP A 81 4.78 6.10 7.30
CA ASP A 81 3.86 6.94 6.56
C ASP A 81 2.54 6.23 6.18
N ASN A 82 1.75 5.94 7.22
CA ASN A 82 0.42 5.36 7.09
C ASN A 82 -0.71 6.40 7.26
N GLY A 83 -0.38 7.71 7.17
CA GLY A 83 -1.35 8.80 7.37
C GLY A 83 -2.46 8.88 6.32
N SER A 84 -2.30 8.19 5.19
CA SER A 84 -3.28 8.15 4.10
C SER A 84 -4.17 6.89 4.10
N CYS A 85 -4.30 6.25 5.27
CA CYS A 85 -5.14 5.06 5.47
C CYS A 85 -6.54 5.43 5.99
N LEU A 86 -7.49 4.50 5.84
CA LEU A 86 -8.84 4.60 6.42
C LEU A 86 -9.57 5.89 6.02
N PHE A 87 -9.40 6.34 4.78
CA PHE A 87 -10.10 7.51 4.21
C PHE A 87 -9.96 8.79 5.06
N PRO A 88 -8.75 9.29 5.36
CA PRO A 88 -8.51 10.37 6.32
C PRO A 88 -9.18 11.70 5.94
N ASN A 89 -9.54 11.88 4.67
CA ASN A 89 -10.23 13.06 4.17
C ASN A 89 -11.75 12.99 4.34
N LEU A 90 -12.29 11.84 4.73
CA LEU A 90 -13.71 11.65 4.99
C LEU A 90 -13.98 11.92 6.47
N THR A 91 -14.33 13.17 6.78
CA THR A 91 -14.54 13.63 8.15
C THR A 91 -16.01 13.95 8.47
N ASN A 92 -16.89 13.94 7.46
CA ASN A 92 -18.29 14.26 7.59
C ASN A 92 -19.12 12.98 7.82
N GLU A 93 -19.80 12.89 8.95
CA GLU A 93 -20.64 11.74 9.31
C GLU A 93 -21.83 11.53 8.37
N ASP A 94 -22.45 12.61 7.86
CA ASP A 94 -23.55 12.49 6.89
C ASP A 94 -23.06 11.83 5.59
N GLU A 95 -21.85 12.15 5.16
CA GLU A 95 -21.23 11.47 4.01
C GLU A 95 -20.92 9.99 4.31
N MET A 96 -20.44 9.68 5.49
CA MET A 96 -20.22 8.28 5.91
C MET A 96 -21.55 7.50 5.93
N ILE A 97 -22.60 8.08 6.51
CA ILE A 97 -23.94 7.49 6.53
C ILE A 97 -24.47 7.26 5.11
N PHE A 98 -24.30 8.25 4.23
CA PHE A 98 -24.69 8.12 2.82
C PHE A 98 -23.96 6.96 2.15
N ILE A 99 -22.65 6.82 2.36
CA ILE A 99 -21.85 5.73 1.80
C ILE A 99 -22.30 4.38 2.35
N LEU A 100 -22.48 4.26 3.67
CA LEU A 100 -22.91 3.02 4.31
C LEU A 100 -24.27 2.53 3.81
N ASN A 101 -25.15 3.45 3.42
CA ASN A 101 -26.48 3.12 2.90
C ASN A 101 -26.54 3.04 1.36
N ASN A 102 -25.42 3.22 0.66
CA ASN A 102 -25.36 3.21 -0.80
C ASN A 102 -24.39 2.13 -1.31
N GLN A 103 -24.94 1.03 -1.84
CA GLN A 103 -24.15 -0.11 -2.30
C GLN A 103 -23.15 0.27 -3.42
N ASP A 104 -23.50 1.21 -4.30
CA ASP A 104 -22.61 1.63 -5.38
C ASP A 104 -21.41 2.42 -4.82
N GLU A 105 -21.62 3.23 -3.79
CA GLU A 105 -20.55 3.97 -3.12
C GLU A 105 -19.64 3.03 -2.30
N LEU A 106 -20.20 2.04 -1.62
CA LEU A 106 -19.44 0.98 -0.98
C LEU A 106 -18.58 0.21 -2.00
N ASN A 107 -19.19 -0.21 -3.10
CA ASN A 107 -18.48 -0.95 -4.17
C ASN A 107 -17.34 -0.11 -4.79
N LYS A 108 -17.51 1.20 -4.92
CA LYS A 108 -16.43 2.08 -5.38
C LYS A 108 -15.24 2.04 -4.42
N ARG A 109 -15.49 2.08 -3.11
CA ARG A 109 -14.44 2.08 -2.08
C ARG A 109 -13.75 0.73 -1.91
N ILE A 110 -14.46 -0.34 -2.15
CA ILE A 110 -13.88 -1.70 -2.08
C ILE A 110 -13.09 -2.03 -3.36
N PHE A 111 -13.64 -1.71 -4.55
CA PHE A 111 -13.11 -2.23 -5.81
C PHE A 111 -12.35 -1.21 -6.66
N LYS A 112 -12.60 0.09 -6.48
CA LYS A 112 -12.05 1.13 -7.36
C LYS A 112 -11.12 2.11 -6.66
N PHE A 113 -11.39 2.44 -5.43
CA PHE A 113 -10.60 3.35 -4.60
C PHE A 113 -10.47 2.77 -3.18
N PRO A 114 -9.29 2.83 -2.57
CA PRO A 114 -8.10 3.54 -3.05
C PRO A 114 -7.40 2.87 -4.23
N THR A 115 -6.69 3.71 -5.01
CA THR A 115 -5.82 3.22 -6.07
C THR A 115 -4.41 3.01 -5.54
N SER A 116 -3.77 1.95 -6.01
CA SER A 116 -2.35 1.73 -5.77
C SER A 116 -1.49 2.78 -6.49
N GLN A 117 -0.31 3.05 -5.96
CA GLN A 117 0.72 3.81 -6.68
C GLN A 117 1.45 2.98 -7.75
N ILE A 118 1.23 1.66 -7.78
CA ILE A 118 1.73 0.81 -8.87
C ILE A 118 0.83 0.97 -10.09
N LYS A 119 1.45 1.25 -11.23
CA LYS A 119 0.75 1.33 -12.52
C LYS A 119 0.64 -0.03 -13.18
N LEU A 120 -0.53 -0.31 -13.74
CA LEU A 120 -0.75 -1.39 -14.71
C LEU A 120 -0.97 -0.79 -16.10
N ASN A 121 -0.24 -1.25 -17.10
CA ASN A 121 -0.37 -0.78 -18.48
C ASN A 121 -0.31 0.77 -18.58
N GLY A 122 0.56 1.40 -17.81
CA GLY A 122 0.77 2.85 -17.80
C GLY A 122 -0.27 3.67 -17.07
N ARG A 123 -1.30 3.08 -16.45
CA ARG A 123 -2.35 3.76 -15.68
C ARG A 123 -2.37 3.33 -14.22
N LYS A 124 -2.85 4.21 -13.35
CA LYS A 124 -3.16 3.84 -11.96
C LYS A 124 -4.26 2.79 -11.94
N SER A 125 -4.10 1.78 -11.08
CA SER A 125 -5.04 0.69 -10.90
C SER A 125 -5.46 0.60 -9.44
N SER A 126 -6.67 0.10 -9.18
CA SER A 126 -7.07 -0.20 -7.81
C SER A 126 -6.25 -1.36 -7.26
N TYR A 127 -6.12 -1.43 -5.94
CA TYR A 127 -5.53 -2.61 -5.29
C TYR A 127 -6.27 -3.89 -5.67
N PHE A 128 -7.61 -3.81 -5.72
CA PHE A 128 -8.44 -4.95 -6.12
C PHE A 128 -8.10 -5.45 -7.53
N GLU A 129 -7.95 -4.54 -8.52
CA GLU A 129 -7.59 -4.90 -9.90
C GLU A 129 -6.24 -5.64 -9.95
N ILE A 130 -5.26 -5.19 -9.18
CA ILE A 130 -3.94 -5.79 -9.14
C ILE A 130 -3.99 -7.17 -8.49
N ILE A 131 -4.56 -7.26 -7.28
CA ILE A 131 -4.58 -8.50 -6.48
C ILE A 131 -5.44 -9.56 -7.14
N SER A 132 -6.65 -9.21 -7.59
CA SER A 132 -7.57 -10.17 -8.21
C SER A 132 -7.13 -10.67 -9.57
N SER A 133 -6.20 -9.96 -10.24
CA SER A 133 -5.65 -10.40 -11.52
C SER A 133 -4.82 -11.69 -11.40
N LEU A 134 -4.26 -11.96 -10.24
CA LEU A 134 -3.35 -13.08 -9.93
C LEU A 134 -2.13 -13.17 -10.87
N ARG A 135 -1.79 -12.08 -11.56
CA ARG A 135 -0.71 -12.05 -12.57
C ARG A 135 0.68 -11.91 -11.96
N TYR A 136 0.77 -11.43 -10.73
CA TYR A 136 2.03 -11.03 -10.11
C TYR A 136 2.40 -12.01 -9.02
N LYS A 137 3.42 -12.81 -9.27
CA LYS A 137 3.85 -13.91 -8.40
C LYS A 137 4.10 -13.43 -6.96
N GLU A 138 4.90 -12.37 -6.79
CA GLU A 138 5.31 -11.87 -5.48
C GLU A 138 4.12 -11.29 -4.70
N CYS A 139 3.17 -10.67 -5.41
CA CYS A 139 1.91 -10.20 -4.82
C CYS A 139 1.03 -11.38 -4.37
N ASN A 140 0.95 -12.45 -5.15
CA ASN A 140 0.19 -13.66 -4.80
C ASN A 140 0.80 -14.37 -3.59
N GLU A 141 2.13 -14.47 -3.53
CA GLU A 141 2.86 -15.02 -2.40
C GLU A 141 2.62 -14.20 -1.13
N ALA A 142 2.64 -12.87 -1.23
CA ALA A 142 2.33 -11.96 -0.13
C ALA A 142 0.87 -12.12 0.34
N LEU A 143 -0.08 -12.20 -0.58
CA LEU A 143 -1.49 -12.46 -0.26
C LEU A 143 -1.64 -13.74 0.57
N THR A 144 -0.98 -14.81 0.15
CA THR A 144 -1.01 -16.10 0.85
C THR A 144 -0.39 -16.02 2.26
N ARG A 145 0.64 -15.18 2.46
CA ARG A 145 1.26 -14.99 3.77
C ARG A 145 0.45 -14.08 4.69
N ILE A 146 -0.11 -13.00 4.17
CA ILE A 146 -0.73 -11.94 4.97
C ILE A 146 -2.19 -12.23 5.27
N PHE A 147 -2.98 -12.66 4.27
CA PHE A 147 -4.43 -12.85 4.43
C PHE A 147 -4.82 -13.74 5.61
N PRO A 148 -4.19 -14.92 5.85
CA PRO A 148 -4.53 -15.77 6.99
C PRO A 148 -4.18 -15.15 8.35
N ARG A 149 -3.39 -14.07 8.40
CA ARG A 149 -2.98 -13.40 9.63
C ARG A 149 -3.90 -12.25 10.03
N ILE A 150 -4.83 -11.86 9.14
CA ILE A 150 -5.81 -10.81 9.41
C ILE A 150 -6.91 -11.41 10.28
N ASN A 151 -6.97 -10.99 11.54
CA ASN A 151 -8.03 -11.40 12.47
C ASN A 151 -9.06 -10.27 12.58
N MET A 152 -10.18 -10.42 11.88
CA MET A 152 -11.24 -9.41 11.88
C MET A 152 -11.86 -9.19 13.26
N ASN A 153 -11.95 -10.20 14.11
CA ASN A 153 -12.49 -10.04 15.46
C ASN A 153 -11.60 -9.14 16.32
N ASP A 154 -10.27 -9.29 16.22
CA ASP A 154 -9.34 -8.44 16.96
C ASP A 154 -9.40 -7.01 16.43
N ILE A 155 -9.58 -6.83 15.12
CA ILE A 155 -9.70 -5.50 14.49
C ILE A 155 -11.00 -4.82 14.93
N PHE A 156 -12.13 -5.53 14.91
CA PHE A 156 -13.40 -4.98 15.40
C PHE A 156 -13.33 -4.60 16.88
N ASN A 157 -12.73 -5.45 17.71
CA ASN A 157 -12.52 -5.14 19.12
C ASN A 157 -11.63 -3.91 19.30
N LEU A 158 -10.59 -3.76 18.48
CA LEU A 158 -9.71 -2.59 18.51
C LEU A 158 -10.49 -1.31 18.17
N ILE A 159 -11.27 -1.32 17.10
CA ILE A 159 -12.07 -0.17 16.64
C ILE A 159 -13.12 0.20 17.70
N ASP A 160 -13.82 -0.79 18.26
CA ASP A 160 -14.86 -0.57 19.26
C ASP A 160 -14.31 0.08 20.55
N ASN A 161 -13.07 -0.20 20.89
CA ASN A 161 -12.41 0.37 22.07
C ASN A 161 -11.80 1.77 21.84
N ILE A 162 -11.85 2.34 20.62
CA ILE A 162 -11.41 3.71 20.39
C ILE A 162 -12.46 4.68 20.94
N GLU A 163 -12.13 5.39 22.00
CA GLU A 163 -13.05 6.34 22.66
C GLU A 163 -13.22 7.66 21.89
N LEU A 164 -12.24 8.05 21.07
CA LEU A 164 -12.18 9.35 20.41
C LEU A 164 -12.94 9.47 19.09
N ILE A 165 -13.53 8.38 18.61
CA ILE A 165 -14.32 8.38 17.38
C ILE A 165 -15.79 8.04 17.65
N SER A 166 -16.69 8.56 16.85
CA SER A 166 -18.12 8.32 16.98
C SER A 166 -18.52 6.89 16.54
N GLN A 167 -19.75 6.48 16.85
CA GLN A 167 -20.28 5.19 16.41
C GLN A 167 -20.37 5.08 14.89
N ILE A 168 -20.62 6.20 14.18
CA ILE A 168 -20.64 6.23 12.72
C ILE A 168 -19.24 5.94 12.15
N HIS A 169 -18.19 6.53 12.71
CA HIS A 169 -16.81 6.22 12.32
C HIS A 169 -16.48 4.74 12.57
N LYS A 170 -16.88 4.17 13.71
CA LYS A 170 -16.66 2.76 14.02
C LYS A 170 -17.35 1.81 13.04
N GLN A 171 -18.56 2.17 12.59
CA GLN A 171 -19.29 1.39 11.59
C GLN A 171 -18.71 1.53 10.20
N PHE A 172 -18.11 2.70 9.90
CA PHE A 172 -17.52 2.99 8.60
C PHE A 172 -16.18 2.29 8.38
N TYR A 173 -15.36 2.20 9.43
CA TYR A 173 -14.06 1.52 9.38
C TYR A 173 -14.19 0.01 9.58
#